data_583ee55b083d274d952d29d7ffa41e76
#
_entry.id   583ee55b083d274d952d29d7ffa41e76
#
_cell.length_a   1.000
_cell.length_b   1.000
_cell.length_c   1.000
_cell.angle_alpha   90.00
_cell.angle_beta   90.00
_cell.angle_gamma   90.00
#
_symmetry.space_group_name_H-M   'P 1'
#
loop_
_entity.id
_entity.type
_entity.pdbx_description
1 polymer ?
#
loop_
_entity_poly.entity_id
_entity_poly.type
_entity_poly.pdbx_seq_one_letter_code
_entity_poly.pdbx_strand_id
1 'polypeptide(L)'
;MTSNNIYQDIAERTGGAIMLGVVGPVRTGKSTFIKRFMETLVIPNIEDVYMRERAIDELPQSGSGKTIMTAEPKFVPEEAARIEVGDGVGLSVRLVDCVGYMVRGASGQFEDGAERMVTTPWFDHEVTMTEAAESGTARVISDHSTIG
;
A
#
# COMPACT_ATOMS: atom_id res chain seq x y z
N MET A 1 -2.84 33.58 -18.39
CA MET A 1 -3.24 32.59 -17.40
C MET A 1 -2.37 31.37 -17.56
N THR A 2 -1.39 31.23 -16.70
CA THR A 2 -0.59 30.01 -16.69
C THR A 2 -1.50 28.88 -16.29
N SER A 3 -1.65 27.87 -17.16
CA SER A 3 -2.24 26.63 -16.75
C SER A 3 -1.40 26.14 -15.57
N ASN A 4 -1.97 26.17 -14.40
CA ASN A 4 -1.32 25.55 -13.25
C ASN A 4 -1.02 24.13 -13.62
N ASN A 5 0.25 23.80 -13.70
CA ASN A 5 0.66 22.45 -13.87
C ASN A 5 0.22 21.69 -12.62
N ILE A 6 -0.83 20.89 -12.78
CA ILE A 6 -1.42 20.13 -11.67
C ILE A 6 -0.39 19.26 -10.96
N TYR A 7 0.58 18.74 -11.70
CA TYR A 7 1.65 17.92 -11.16
C TYR A 7 2.58 18.74 -10.26
N GLN A 8 2.88 19.97 -10.67
CA GLN A 8 3.68 20.87 -9.85
C GLN A 8 2.95 21.26 -8.56
N ASP A 9 1.67 21.57 -8.64
CA ASP A 9 0.84 21.87 -7.48
C ASP A 9 0.80 20.68 -6.49
N ILE A 10 0.63 19.46 -6.98
CA ILE A 10 0.70 18.25 -6.17
C ILE A 10 2.07 18.10 -5.51
N ALA A 11 3.14 18.28 -6.29
CA ALA A 11 4.52 18.17 -5.78
C ALA A 11 4.79 19.19 -4.67
N GLU A 12 4.35 20.42 -4.84
CA GLU A 12 4.52 21.48 -3.84
C GLU A 12 3.75 21.21 -2.57
N ARG A 13 2.49 20.75 -2.68
CA ARG A 13 1.63 20.44 -1.53
C ARG A 13 2.10 19.22 -0.75
N THR A 14 2.68 18.24 -1.40
CA THR A 14 3.13 16.99 -0.78
C THR A 14 4.61 16.98 -0.44
N GLY A 15 5.36 18.05 -0.74
CA GLY A 15 6.81 18.05 -0.60
C GLY A 15 7.51 17.12 -1.57
N GLY A 16 6.86 16.76 -2.68
CA GLY A 16 7.39 15.87 -3.70
C GLY A 16 7.24 14.37 -3.39
N ALA A 17 6.59 14.03 -2.28
CA ALA A 17 6.38 12.64 -1.88
C ALA A 17 4.88 12.31 -1.80
N ILE A 18 4.46 11.27 -2.49
CA ILE A 18 3.09 10.78 -2.47
C ILE A 18 3.06 9.37 -1.89
N MET A 19 2.29 9.19 -0.84
CA MET A 19 2.02 7.89 -0.26
C MET A 19 0.54 7.57 -0.48
N LEU A 20 0.28 6.59 -1.35
CA LEU A 20 -1.07 6.12 -1.65
C LEU A 20 -1.41 4.95 -0.74
N GLY A 21 -2.34 5.15 0.17
CA GLY A 21 -2.86 4.09 1.02
C GLY A 21 -3.97 3.31 0.31
N VAL A 22 -3.76 2.04 0.06
CA VAL A 22 -4.75 1.18 -0.57
C VAL A 22 -5.49 0.40 0.52
N VAL A 23 -6.69 0.81 0.81
CA VAL A 23 -7.50 0.30 1.92
C VAL A 23 -8.81 -0.31 1.43
N GLY A 24 -9.36 -1.22 2.19
CA GLY A 24 -10.62 -1.86 1.86
C GLY A 24 -10.76 -3.20 2.58
N PRO A 25 -11.88 -3.91 2.38
CA PRO A 25 -12.05 -5.24 2.94
C PRO A 25 -10.99 -6.22 2.42
N VAL A 26 -10.73 -7.25 3.19
CA VAL A 26 -9.84 -8.34 2.81
C VAL A 26 -10.28 -8.95 1.48
N ARG A 27 -9.32 -9.23 0.60
CA ARG A 27 -9.51 -9.91 -0.70
C ARG A 27 -10.45 -9.20 -1.68
N THR A 28 -10.38 -7.87 -1.71
CA THR A 28 -11.17 -7.06 -2.67
C THR A 28 -10.37 -6.59 -3.88
N GLY A 29 -9.17 -7.12 -4.07
CA GLY A 29 -8.33 -6.77 -5.20
C GLY A 29 -7.31 -5.67 -4.94
N LYS A 30 -7.02 -5.34 -3.68
CA LYS A 30 -6.03 -4.32 -3.32
C LYS A 30 -4.65 -4.61 -3.91
N SER A 31 -4.16 -5.82 -3.74
CA SER A 31 -2.84 -6.22 -4.27
C SER A 31 -2.81 -6.21 -5.79
N THR A 32 -3.90 -6.59 -6.44
CA THR A 32 -4.05 -6.49 -7.90
C THR A 32 -4.03 -5.05 -8.36
N PHE A 33 -4.72 -4.17 -7.67
CA PHE A 33 -4.71 -2.74 -7.94
C PHE A 33 -3.30 -2.16 -7.81
N ILE A 34 -2.60 -2.47 -6.72
CA ILE A 34 -1.22 -2.01 -6.47
C ILE A 34 -0.30 -2.46 -7.60
N LYS A 35 -0.36 -3.73 -7.96
CA LYS A 35 0.44 -4.29 -9.04
C LYS A 35 0.20 -3.55 -10.36
N ARG A 36 -1.06 -3.38 -10.76
CA ARG A 36 -1.44 -2.70 -11.99
C ARG A 36 -1.05 -1.23 -11.99
N PHE A 37 -1.26 -0.55 -10.88
CA PHE A 37 -0.85 0.84 -10.72
C PHE A 37 0.66 1.00 -10.91
N MET A 38 1.44 0.16 -10.25
CA MET A 38 2.90 0.16 -10.37
C MET A 38 3.37 -0.14 -11.80
N GLU A 39 2.83 -1.18 -12.42
CA GLU A 39 3.19 -1.58 -13.78
C GLU A 39 2.83 -0.52 -14.85
N THR A 40 1.76 0.21 -14.63
CA THR A 40 1.22 1.14 -15.61
C THR A 40 1.75 2.56 -15.44
N LEU A 41 1.84 3.05 -14.21
CA LEU A 41 2.10 4.47 -13.93
C LEU A 41 3.45 4.74 -13.28
N VAL A 42 4.00 3.82 -12.53
CA VAL A 42 5.22 4.05 -11.75
C VAL A 42 6.44 3.45 -12.44
N ILE A 43 6.46 2.16 -12.66
CA ILE A 43 7.61 1.44 -13.21
C ILE A 43 8.09 2.02 -14.56
N PRO A 44 7.19 2.31 -15.53
CA PRO A 44 7.62 2.89 -16.81
C PRO A 44 8.27 4.27 -16.70
N ASN A 45 8.03 4.98 -15.61
CA ASN A 45 8.55 6.33 -15.37
C ASN A 45 9.76 6.38 -14.43
N ILE A 46 10.26 5.23 -13.99
CA ILE A 46 11.48 5.13 -13.19
C ILE A 46 12.66 5.12 -14.17
N GLU A 47 13.53 6.12 -14.07
CA GLU A 47 14.71 6.23 -14.95
C GLU A 47 15.83 5.29 -14.53
N ASP A 48 16.06 5.13 -13.23
CA ASP A 48 17.13 4.29 -12.69
C ASP A 48 16.78 2.80 -12.88
N VAL A 49 17.65 2.08 -13.60
CA VAL A 49 17.45 0.66 -13.93
C VAL A 49 17.38 -0.21 -12.67
N TYR A 50 18.23 0.05 -11.68
CA TYR A 50 18.23 -0.72 -10.43
C TYR A 50 16.94 -0.52 -9.63
N MET A 51 16.48 0.72 -9.53
CA MET A 51 15.22 1.03 -8.84
C MET A 51 14.04 0.42 -9.58
N ARG A 52 14.06 0.41 -10.90
CA ARG A 52 13.03 -0.23 -11.72
C ARG A 52 12.98 -1.73 -11.49
N GLU A 53 14.10 -2.42 -11.50
CA GLU A 53 14.18 -3.85 -11.25
C GLU A 53 13.72 -4.20 -9.82
N ARG A 54 14.14 -3.43 -8.84
CA ARG A 54 13.68 -3.61 -7.46
C ARG A 54 12.18 -3.40 -7.33
N ALA A 55 11.63 -2.39 -7.95
CA ALA A 55 10.19 -2.15 -7.94
C ALA A 55 9.40 -3.32 -8.55
N ILE A 56 9.91 -3.91 -9.62
CA ILE A 56 9.31 -5.10 -10.24
C ILE A 56 9.35 -6.29 -9.28
N ASP A 57 10.47 -6.52 -8.63
CA ASP A 57 10.64 -7.64 -7.70
C ASP A 57 9.77 -7.50 -6.44
N GLU A 58 9.48 -6.28 -6.04
CA GLU A 58 8.65 -5.97 -4.87
C GLU A 58 7.15 -5.93 -5.16
N LEU A 59 6.73 -6.14 -6.42
CA LEU A 59 5.31 -6.17 -6.77
C LEU A 59 4.57 -7.27 -6.00
N PRO A 60 3.35 -6.98 -5.51
CA PRO A 60 2.54 -8.00 -4.87
C PRO A 60 2.25 -9.14 -5.82
N GLN A 61 2.47 -10.36 -5.36
CA GLN A 61 2.06 -11.52 -6.11
C GLN A 61 0.59 -11.80 -5.84
N SER A 62 -0.20 -11.84 -6.89
CA SER A 62 -1.60 -12.25 -6.80
C SER A 62 -1.66 -13.76 -6.53
N GLY A 63 -1.58 -14.12 -5.26
CA GLY A 63 -1.76 -15.51 -4.84
C GLY A 63 -3.20 -15.70 -4.37
N SER A 64 -4.03 -16.32 -5.21
CA SER A 64 -5.31 -16.83 -4.74
C SER A 64 -5.07 -17.99 -3.77
N GLY A 65 -5.70 -17.96 -2.61
CA GLY A 65 -5.69 -19.06 -1.66
C GLY A 65 -4.63 -19.01 -0.56
N LYS A 66 -3.79 -17.98 -0.49
CA LYS A 66 -2.86 -17.83 0.63
C LYS A 66 -3.58 -17.26 1.84
N THR A 67 -3.34 -17.87 3.00
CA THR A 67 -3.79 -17.38 4.28
C THR A 67 -3.07 -16.08 4.63
N ILE A 68 -3.81 -15.11 5.14
CA ILE A 68 -3.24 -13.85 5.64
C ILE A 68 -2.38 -14.17 6.87
N MET A 69 -1.10 -13.81 6.82
CA MET A 69 -0.13 -14.11 7.88
C MET A 69 0.13 -12.96 8.83
N THR A 70 -0.07 -11.71 8.39
CA THR A 70 0.21 -10.51 9.17
C THR A 70 -0.79 -9.40 8.87
N ALA A 71 -1.03 -8.54 9.85
CA ALA A 71 -1.83 -7.32 9.70
C ALA A 71 -0.95 -6.07 9.51
N GLU A 72 0.37 -6.23 9.43
CA GLU A 72 1.28 -5.10 9.25
C GLU A 72 1.13 -4.47 7.86
N PRO A 73 1.10 -3.14 7.76
CA PRO A 73 1.16 -2.45 6.48
C PRO A 73 2.47 -2.76 5.75
N LYS A 74 2.40 -2.92 4.45
CA LYS A 74 3.56 -3.14 3.59
C LYS A 74 3.72 -1.98 2.63
N PHE A 75 4.92 -1.47 2.51
CA PHE A 75 5.25 -0.41 1.56
C PHE A 75 5.70 -0.99 0.23
N VAL A 76 5.15 -0.48 -0.87
CA VAL A 76 5.46 -0.92 -2.23
C VAL A 76 5.77 0.30 -3.12
N PRO A 77 6.99 0.46 -3.60
CA PRO A 77 8.20 -0.24 -3.17
C PRO A 77 8.62 0.16 -1.76
N GLU A 78 9.46 -0.60 -1.12
CA GLU A 78 9.95 -0.31 0.24
C GLU A 78 10.62 1.07 0.30
N GLU A 79 11.46 1.38 -0.67
CA GLU A 79 11.93 2.74 -0.91
C GLU A 79 11.06 3.42 -1.95
N ALA A 80 10.64 4.65 -1.69
CA ALA A 80 9.79 5.40 -2.62
C ALA A 80 10.43 5.50 -4.01
N ALA A 81 9.64 5.20 -5.03
CA ALA A 81 10.08 5.28 -6.41
C ALA A 81 10.05 6.74 -6.90
N ARG A 82 11.18 7.23 -7.39
CA ARG A 82 11.24 8.55 -8.01
C ARG A 82 10.84 8.46 -9.48
N ILE A 83 9.81 9.20 -9.83
CA ILE A 83 9.31 9.26 -11.21
C ILE A 83 9.25 10.70 -11.70
N GLU A 84 9.29 10.90 -13.01
CA GLU A 84 9.00 12.16 -13.64
C GLU A 84 7.59 12.14 -14.23
N VAL A 85 6.81 13.16 -13.95
CA VAL A 85 5.47 13.33 -14.49
C VAL A 85 5.31 14.72 -15.08
N GLY A 86 4.56 14.83 -16.19
CA GLY A 86 4.39 16.10 -16.88
C GLY A 86 5.72 16.69 -17.36
N ASP A 87 5.85 18.01 -17.26
CA ASP A 87 7.00 18.75 -17.78
C ASP A 87 8.20 18.76 -16.82
N GLY A 88 8.76 17.58 -16.53
CA GLY A 88 9.96 17.45 -15.70
C GLY A 88 9.70 17.56 -14.19
N VAL A 89 8.46 17.38 -13.75
CA VAL A 89 8.13 17.37 -12.32
C VAL A 89 8.48 16.02 -11.72
N GLY A 90 9.42 16.03 -10.77
CA GLY A 90 9.82 14.83 -10.03
C GLY A 90 8.90 14.56 -8.85
N LEU A 91 8.44 13.34 -8.72
CA LEU A 91 7.65 12.87 -7.59
C LEU A 91 8.23 11.57 -7.05
N SER A 92 8.24 11.41 -5.74
CA SER A 92 8.52 10.15 -5.08
C SER A 92 7.21 9.48 -4.72
N VAL A 93 6.97 8.28 -5.25
CA VAL A 93 5.71 7.56 -5.09
C VAL A 93 5.93 6.26 -4.34
N ARG A 94 5.07 6.00 -3.38
CA ARG A 94 5.04 4.78 -2.61
C ARG A 94 3.60 4.42 -2.32
N LEU A 95 3.25 3.17 -2.54
CA LEU A 95 1.94 2.65 -2.17
C LEU A 95 2.05 1.95 -0.81
N VAL A 96 1.00 2.05 -0.02
CA VAL A 96 0.92 1.36 1.26
C VAL A 96 -0.19 0.33 1.15
N ASP A 97 0.22 -0.94 1.22
CA ASP A 97 -0.70 -2.07 1.20
C ASP A 97 -1.01 -2.49 2.64
N CYS A 98 -2.28 -2.59 2.97
CA CYS A 98 -2.71 -3.16 4.24
C CYS A 98 -3.45 -4.47 4.01
N VAL A 99 -3.57 -5.27 5.05
CA VAL A 99 -4.30 -6.54 4.95
C VAL A 99 -5.78 -6.31 4.62
N GLY A 100 -6.30 -5.16 4.99
CA GLY A 100 -7.71 -4.83 4.89
C GLY A 100 -8.50 -5.24 6.11
N TYR A 101 -9.67 -4.64 6.28
CA TYR A 101 -10.54 -5.01 7.40
C TYR A 101 -11.29 -6.30 7.11
N MET A 102 -11.55 -7.07 8.18
CA MET A 102 -12.23 -8.34 8.07
C MET A 102 -13.72 -8.16 7.79
N VAL A 103 -14.22 -8.99 6.90
CA VAL A 103 -15.65 -9.13 6.64
C VAL A 103 -16.07 -10.55 7.00
N ARG A 104 -17.35 -10.75 7.23
CA ARG A 104 -17.89 -12.06 7.57
C ARG A 104 -17.49 -13.11 6.52
N GLY A 105 -16.88 -14.19 6.98
CA GLY A 105 -16.41 -15.29 6.11
C GLY A 105 -15.05 -15.06 5.47
N ALA A 106 -14.30 -14.02 5.86
CA ALA A 106 -12.96 -13.78 5.35
C ALA A 106 -12.00 -14.91 5.73
N SER A 107 -11.21 -15.37 4.78
CA SER A 107 -10.16 -16.36 5.04
C SER A 107 -9.07 -15.80 5.94
N GLY A 108 -8.65 -16.60 6.91
CA GLY A 108 -7.60 -16.23 7.87
C GLY A 108 -8.10 -15.55 9.13
N GLN A 109 -9.42 -15.30 9.24
CA GLN A 109 -10.01 -14.76 10.45
C GLN A 109 -10.05 -15.79 11.58
N PHE A 110 -10.32 -17.05 11.24
CA PHE A 110 -10.46 -18.14 12.19
C PHE A 110 -9.39 -19.20 11.96
N GLU A 111 -8.95 -19.79 13.04
CA GLU A 111 -8.08 -20.95 13.09
C GLU A 111 -8.61 -21.91 14.15
N ASP A 112 -8.78 -23.18 13.77
CA ASP A 112 -9.32 -24.24 14.64
C ASP A 112 -10.66 -23.90 15.33
N GLY A 113 -11.54 -23.18 14.64
CA GLY A 113 -12.85 -22.78 15.14
C GLY A 113 -12.87 -21.57 16.07
N ALA A 114 -11.70 -20.99 16.35
CA ALA A 114 -11.54 -19.78 17.15
C ALA A 114 -10.99 -18.63 16.31
N GLU A 115 -11.27 -17.39 16.67
CA GLU A 115 -10.70 -16.24 16.01
C GLU A 115 -9.19 -16.22 16.18
N ARG A 116 -8.48 -16.02 15.08
CA ARG A 116 -7.02 -16.05 15.04
C ARG A 116 -6.44 -14.88 15.83
N MET A 117 -5.46 -15.18 16.69
CA MET A 117 -4.71 -14.18 17.45
C MET A 117 -3.40 -13.86 16.74
N VAL A 118 -3.03 -12.59 16.74
CA VAL A 118 -1.81 -12.09 16.11
C VAL A 118 -1.14 -11.04 16.99
N THR A 119 0.16 -10.86 16.79
CA THR A 119 0.93 -9.76 17.38
C THR A 119 1.12 -8.65 16.34
N THR A 120 1.13 -7.41 16.79
CA THR A 120 1.40 -6.25 15.95
C THR A 120 2.37 -5.31 16.65
N PRO A 121 3.10 -4.44 15.90
CA PRO A 121 4.04 -3.51 16.50
C PRO A 121 3.43 -2.46 17.44
N TRP A 122 2.13 -2.22 17.34
CA TRP A 122 1.45 -1.18 18.13
C TRP A 122 0.63 -1.70 19.30
N PHE A 123 0.64 -3.00 19.53
CA PHE A 123 0.05 -3.62 20.73
C PHE A 123 1.13 -4.39 21.49
N ASP A 124 1.09 -4.33 22.80
CA ASP A 124 2.00 -5.05 23.69
C ASP A 124 1.51 -6.46 24.06
N HIS A 125 0.39 -6.87 23.48
CA HIS A 125 -0.25 -8.16 23.70
C HIS A 125 -0.86 -8.70 22.40
N GLU A 126 -1.20 -9.96 22.39
CA GLU A 126 -1.92 -10.55 21.25
C GLU A 126 -3.35 -9.99 21.16
N VAL A 127 -3.78 -9.72 19.94
CA VAL A 127 -5.13 -9.26 19.62
C VAL A 127 -5.72 -10.16 18.54
N THR A 128 -7.04 -10.09 18.37
CA THR A 128 -7.70 -10.83 17.29
C THR A 128 -7.24 -10.32 15.93
N MET A 129 -7.27 -11.19 14.92
CA MET A 129 -6.94 -10.79 13.54
C MET A 129 -7.84 -9.66 13.04
N THR A 130 -9.12 -9.68 13.43
CA THR A 130 -10.07 -8.61 13.09
C THR A 130 -9.63 -7.27 13.68
N GLU A 131 -9.30 -7.23 14.95
CA GLU A 131 -8.82 -6.01 15.63
C GLU A 131 -7.50 -5.51 15.05
N ALA A 132 -6.56 -6.42 14.80
CA ALA A 132 -5.28 -6.09 14.19
C ALA A 132 -5.46 -5.51 12.78
N ALA A 133 -6.33 -6.09 11.97
CA ALA A 133 -6.62 -5.63 10.61
C ALA A 133 -7.28 -4.24 10.61
N GLU A 134 -8.22 -4.01 11.50
CA GLU A 134 -8.86 -2.69 11.66
C GLU A 134 -7.86 -1.63 12.10
N SER A 135 -7.02 -1.94 13.09
CA SER A 135 -5.99 -1.03 13.56
C SER A 135 -4.95 -0.72 12.48
N GLY A 136 -4.51 -1.73 11.74
CA GLY A 136 -3.60 -1.57 10.62
C GLY A 136 -4.17 -0.69 9.52
N THR A 137 -5.43 -0.90 9.17
CA THR A 137 -6.14 -0.07 8.17
C THR A 137 -6.26 1.38 8.64
N ALA A 138 -6.65 1.60 9.89
CA ALA A 138 -6.75 2.94 10.47
C ALA A 138 -5.40 3.67 10.44
N ARG A 139 -4.30 3.00 10.76
CA ARG A 139 -2.95 3.57 10.71
C ARG A 139 -2.51 3.90 9.29
N VAL A 140 -2.83 3.07 8.32
CA VAL A 140 -2.55 3.37 6.91
C VAL A 140 -3.24 4.66 6.50
N ILE A 141 -4.50 4.83 6.88
CA ILE A 141 -5.27 6.04 6.55
C ILE A 141 -4.69 7.27 7.25
N SER A 142 -4.45 7.19 8.56
CA SER A 142 -4.09 8.37 9.37
C SER A 142 -2.60 8.71 9.34
N ASP A 143 -1.73 7.71 9.35
CA ASP A 143 -0.30 7.91 9.59
C ASP A 143 0.57 7.74 8.34
N HIS A 144 0.13 6.96 7.37
CA HIS A 144 0.96 6.53 6.24
C HIS A 144 0.47 6.98 4.87
N SER A 145 -0.69 7.61 4.77
CA SER A 145 -1.26 7.96 3.48
C SER A 145 -1.34 9.47 3.27
N THR A 146 -0.86 9.91 2.11
CA THR A 146 -1.16 11.25 1.58
C THR A 146 -2.57 11.26 1.00
N ILE A 147 -2.92 10.17 0.32
CA ILE A 147 -4.23 9.93 -0.28
C ILE A 147 -4.60 8.46 0.02
N GLY A 148 -5.81 8.24 0.36
CA GLY A 148 -6.38 6.92 0.57
C GLY A 148 -7.46 6.59 -0.44
#